data_38000300e97d7980de9278aed10426b5
#
_entry.id   38000300e97d7980de9278aed10426b5
#
_cell.length_a   1.000
_cell.length_b   1.000
_cell.length_c   1.000
_cell.angle_alpha   90.00
_cell.angle_beta   90.00
_cell.angle_gamma   90.00
#
_symmetry.space_group_name_H-M   'P 1'
#
loop_
_entity.id
_entity.type
_entity.pdbx_description
1 polymer ?
#
loop_
_entity_poly.entity_id
_entity_poly.type
_entity_poly.pdbx_seq_one_letter_code
_entity_poly.pdbx_strand_id
1 'polypeptide(L)'
;MSIFVGEMLNDDRNLLNLIADGDVKALGILYVLYAARIRNFAYSLLQNSSEAEDITQDLFLKIWNSRESLRNVDSLKSYLFSMTHNSVLNLIKHKNIQDKYKSASAGTMSDQYEPDASYDTAELLKSIDYALDGMTVLRKTIFRMNRYEHKTYQEIADILMISPKTVQYHISCALSELRKLL
;
A
#
# COMPACT_ATOMS: atom_id res chain seq x y z
N MET A 1 -8.84 11.21 -27.15
CA MET A 1 -8.19 10.53 -26.00
C MET A 1 -8.41 11.28 -24.69
N SER A 2 -8.63 12.58 -24.68
CA SER A 2 -8.82 13.38 -23.44
C SER A 2 -10.22 13.25 -22.80
N ILE A 3 -11.25 12.94 -23.58
CA ILE A 3 -12.66 12.84 -23.11
C ILE A 3 -12.89 11.57 -22.27
N PHE A 4 -12.28 10.45 -22.65
CA PHE A 4 -12.40 9.18 -21.92
C PHE A 4 -11.80 9.21 -20.51
N VAL A 5 -10.74 9.96 -20.29
CA VAL A 5 -10.09 10.08 -18.97
C VAL A 5 -10.93 10.95 -18.04
N GLY A 6 -11.58 12.00 -18.56
CA GLY A 6 -12.46 12.87 -17.80
C GLY A 6 -13.75 12.17 -17.34
N GLU A 7 -14.33 11.33 -18.18
CA GLU A 7 -15.51 10.53 -17.82
C GLU A 7 -15.19 9.46 -16.76
N MET A 8 -14.07 8.75 -16.88
CA MET A 8 -13.65 7.76 -15.86
C MET A 8 -13.36 8.40 -14.49
N LEU A 9 -12.75 9.58 -14.45
CA LEU A 9 -12.48 10.29 -13.19
C LEU A 9 -13.77 10.78 -12.53
N ASN A 10 -14.75 11.19 -13.33
CA ASN A 10 -16.06 11.60 -12.84
C ASN A 10 -16.86 10.41 -12.32
N ASP A 11 -16.68 9.23 -12.92
CA ASP A 11 -17.33 7.97 -12.55
C ASP A 11 -16.74 7.42 -11.22
N ASP A 12 -15.42 7.43 -11.06
CA ASP A 12 -14.74 7.04 -9.81
C ASP A 12 -15.14 7.94 -8.63
N ARG A 13 -15.23 9.26 -8.85
CA ARG A 13 -15.62 10.22 -7.82
C ARG A 13 -17.08 10.04 -7.40
N ASN A 14 -17.96 9.82 -8.36
CA ASN A 14 -19.37 9.55 -8.10
C ASN A 14 -19.53 8.23 -7.31
N LEU A 15 -18.80 7.19 -7.71
CA LEU A 15 -18.79 5.91 -7.01
C LEU A 15 -18.32 6.04 -5.56
N LEU A 16 -17.23 6.78 -5.31
CA LEU A 16 -16.74 7.07 -3.97
C LEU A 16 -17.76 7.79 -3.11
N ASN A 17 -18.44 8.79 -3.65
CA ASN A 17 -19.48 9.53 -2.94
C ASN A 17 -20.69 8.64 -2.59
N LEU A 18 -21.17 7.81 -3.51
CA LEU A 18 -22.27 6.89 -3.24
C LEU A 18 -21.91 5.87 -2.14
N ILE A 19 -20.68 5.35 -2.14
CA ILE A 19 -20.21 4.46 -1.06
C ILE A 19 -20.14 5.23 0.27
N ALA A 20 -19.64 6.45 0.26
CA ALA A 20 -19.57 7.29 1.45
C ALA A 20 -20.95 7.59 2.04
N ASP A 21 -21.99 7.68 1.18
CA ASP A 21 -23.39 7.84 1.57
C ASP A 21 -24.04 6.53 2.06
N GLY A 22 -23.32 5.40 2.00
CA GLY A 22 -23.78 4.11 2.49
C GLY A 22 -24.49 3.25 1.42
N ASP A 23 -24.30 3.53 0.13
CA ASP A 23 -24.88 2.72 -0.94
C ASP A 23 -24.09 1.40 -1.09
N VAL A 24 -24.69 0.30 -0.61
CA VAL A 24 -24.14 -1.05 -0.69
C VAL A 24 -23.99 -1.53 -2.15
N LYS A 25 -24.86 -1.08 -3.07
CA LYS A 25 -24.76 -1.45 -4.48
C LYS A 25 -23.53 -0.82 -5.11
N ALA A 26 -23.22 0.43 -4.76
CA ALA A 26 -22.01 1.09 -5.19
C ALA A 26 -20.74 0.36 -4.69
N LEU A 27 -20.74 -0.14 -3.45
CA LEU A 27 -19.66 -0.99 -2.93
C LEU A 27 -19.55 -2.30 -3.74
N GLY A 28 -20.69 -2.92 -4.09
CA GLY A 28 -20.72 -4.10 -4.94
C GLY A 28 -20.12 -3.87 -6.33
N ILE A 29 -20.38 -2.72 -6.93
CA ILE A 29 -19.76 -2.32 -8.21
C ILE A 29 -18.25 -2.18 -8.04
N LEU A 30 -17.77 -1.50 -6.97
CA LEU A 30 -16.36 -1.38 -6.66
C LEU A 30 -15.69 -2.74 -6.52
N TYR A 31 -16.35 -3.67 -5.82
CA TYR A 31 -15.86 -5.04 -5.65
C TYR A 31 -15.67 -5.74 -7.00
N VAL A 32 -16.70 -5.73 -7.85
CA VAL A 32 -16.64 -6.36 -9.18
C VAL A 32 -15.51 -5.78 -10.04
N LEU A 33 -15.29 -4.48 -9.98
CA LEU A 33 -14.27 -3.80 -10.79
C LEU A 33 -12.85 -4.06 -10.30
N TYR A 34 -12.62 -4.20 -9.00
CA TYR A 34 -11.29 -4.17 -8.42
C TYR A 34 -10.85 -5.42 -7.67
N ALA A 35 -11.75 -6.29 -7.18
CA ALA A 35 -11.38 -7.43 -6.35
C ALA A 35 -10.34 -8.36 -7.00
N ALA A 36 -10.52 -8.72 -8.27
CA ALA A 36 -9.56 -9.56 -8.97
C ALA A 36 -8.18 -8.90 -9.12
N ARG A 37 -8.14 -7.58 -9.36
CA ARG A 37 -6.88 -6.84 -9.49
C ARG A 37 -6.15 -6.72 -8.15
N ILE A 38 -6.89 -6.48 -7.08
CA ILE A 38 -6.37 -6.40 -5.71
C ILE A 38 -5.83 -7.75 -5.29
N ARG A 39 -6.58 -8.83 -5.49
CA ARG A 39 -6.15 -10.19 -5.19
C ARG A 39 -4.88 -10.58 -5.94
N ASN A 40 -4.82 -10.30 -7.24
CA ASN A 40 -3.63 -10.59 -8.04
C ASN A 40 -2.42 -9.78 -7.56
N PHE A 41 -2.61 -8.54 -7.17
CA PHE A 41 -1.56 -7.70 -6.60
C PHE A 41 -1.09 -8.23 -5.24
N ALA A 42 -2.00 -8.58 -4.33
CA ALA A 42 -1.66 -9.21 -3.06
C ALA A 42 -0.93 -10.55 -3.26
N TYR A 43 -1.42 -11.39 -4.21
CA TYR A 43 -0.78 -12.65 -4.55
C TYR A 43 0.64 -12.47 -5.10
N SER A 44 0.88 -11.46 -5.93
CA SER A 44 2.22 -11.18 -6.47
C SER A 44 3.25 -10.87 -5.37
N LEU A 45 2.80 -10.36 -4.22
CA LEU A 45 3.65 -10.02 -3.08
C LEU A 45 3.78 -11.16 -2.06
N LEU A 46 2.71 -11.95 -1.87
CA LEU A 46 2.64 -12.99 -0.82
C LEU A 46 2.93 -14.40 -1.33
N GLN A 47 2.77 -14.64 -2.64
CA GLN A 47 2.82 -15.95 -3.28
C GLN A 47 1.90 -17.00 -2.58
N ASN A 48 0.87 -16.52 -1.88
CA ASN A 48 -0.11 -17.34 -1.15
C ASN A 48 -1.53 -16.89 -1.51
N SER A 49 -2.28 -17.80 -2.15
CA SER A 49 -3.63 -17.50 -2.67
C SER A 49 -4.65 -17.25 -1.56
N SER A 50 -4.58 -18.02 -0.46
CA SER A 50 -5.51 -17.87 0.66
C SER A 50 -5.34 -16.51 1.34
N GLU A 51 -4.10 -16.13 1.63
CA GLU A 51 -3.79 -14.85 2.26
C GLU A 51 -4.11 -13.66 1.35
N ALA A 52 -3.92 -13.82 0.04
CA ALA A 52 -4.30 -12.79 -0.92
C ALA A 52 -5.83 -12.59 -0.97
N GLU A 53 -6.59 -13.68 -0.84
CA GLU A 53 -8.05 -13.63 -0.75
C GLU A 53 -8.50 -12.95 0.56
N ASP A 54 -7.93 -13.35 1.71
CA ASP A 54 -8.23 -12.78 3.01
C ASP A 54 -7.96 -11.26 3.03
N ILE A 55 -6.81 -10.84 2.51
CA ILE A 55 -6.48 -9.41 2.39
C ILE A 55 -7.49 -8.68 1.50
N THR A 56 -7.92 -9.32 0.42
CA THR A 56 -8.91 -8.71 -0.48
C THR A 56 -10.24 -8.49 0.24
N GLN A 57 -10.76 -9.50 0.94
CA GLN A 57 -12.00 -9.41 1.71
C GLN A 57 -11.91 -8.36 2.82
N ASP A 58 -10.84 -8.39 3.61
CA ASP A 58 -10.57 -7.43 4.68
C ASP A 58 -10.50 -5.99 4.17
N LEU A 59 -9.94 -5.79 2.98
CA LEU A 59 -9.84 -4.47 2.38
C LEU A 59 -11.23 -3.88 2.10
N PHE A 60 -12.14 -4.64 1.50
CA PHE A 60 -13.50 -4.16 1.23
C PHE A 60 -14.31 -3.93 2.50
N LEU A 61 -14.10 -4.76 3.55
CA LEU A 61 -14.68 -4.52 4.86
C LEU A 61 -14.15 -3.21 5.49
N LYS A 62 -12.85 -2.94 5.41
CA LYS A 62 -12.25 -1.69 5.89
C LYS A 62 -12.80 -0.48 5.14
N ILE A 63 -12.93 -0.58 3.82
CA ILE A 63 -13.53 0.48 2.98
C ILE A 63 -14.93 0.79 3.47
N TRP A 64 -15.75 -0.23 3.71
CA TRP A 64 -17.11 -0.05 4.19
C TRP A 64 -17.18 0.59 5.57
N ASN A 65 -16.33 0.13 6.48
CA ASN A 65 -16.28 0.65 7.85
C ASN A 65 -15.80 2.11 7.93
N SER A 66 -14.90 2.50 7.04
CA SER A 66 -14.36 3.87 6.96
C SER A 66 -14.90 4.67 5.77
N ARG A 67 -16.07 4.31 5.24
CA ARG A 67 -16.63 4.83 3.99
C ARG A 67 -16.72 6.34 3.92
N GLU A 68 -16.97 7.01 5.04
CA GLU A 68 -17.06 8.48 5.09
C GLU A 68 -15.74 9.15 4.67
N SER A 69 -14.59 8.51 4.95
CA SER A 69 -13.27 9.02 4.57
C SER A 69 -13.03 9.00 3.06
N LEU A 70 -13.83 8.24 2.30
CA LEU A 70 -13.72 8.14 0.83
C LEU A 70 -13.99 9.47 0.13
N ARG A 71 -14.70 10.40 0.78
CA ARG A 71 -14.95 11.75 0.26
C ARG A 71 -13.66 12.53 0.00
N ASN A 72 -12.59 12.21 0.73
CA ASN A 72 -11.29 12.86 0.66
C ASN A 72 -10.28 12.10 -0.22
N VAL A 73 -10.71 11.04 -0.91
CA VAL A 73 -9.82 10.23 -1.76
C VAL A 73 -9.74 10.87 -3.14
N ASP A 74 -8.54 11.30 -3.53
CA ASP A 74 -8.30 11.92 -4.84
C ASP A 74 -8.21 10.89 -5.99
N SER A 75 -7.67 9.71 -5.70
CA SER A 75 -7.48 8.63 -6.67
C SER A 75 -7.89 7.30 -6.07
N LEU A 76 -9.04 6.78 -6.51
CA LEU A 76 -9.56 5.48 -6.10
C LEU A 76 -8.52 4.36 -6.30
N LYS A 77 -7.92 4.30 -7.47
CA LYS A 77 -6.90 3.29 -7.79
C LYS A 77 -5.71 3.35 -6.83
N SER A 78 -5.13 4.54 -6.63
CA SER A 78 -3.99 4.70 -5.73
C SER A 78 -4.34 4.35 -4.29
N TYR A 79 -5.53 4.70 -3.84
CA TYR A 79 -6.04 4.38 -2.52
C TYR A 79 -6.13 2.86 -2.30
N LEU A 80 -6.80 2.13 -3.21
CA LEU A 80 -6.97 0.69 -3.12
C LEU A 80 -5.62 -0.07 -3.10
N PHE A 81 -4.71 0.27 -4.03
CA PHE A 81 -3.42 -0.39 -4.11
C PHE A 81 -2.52 -0.05 -2.91
N SER A 82 -2.58 1.17 -2.38
CA SER A 82 -1.86 1.54 -1.15
C SER A 82 -2.39 0.78 0.06
N MET A 83 -3.71 0.68 0.23
CA MET A 83 -4.32 -0.12 1.30
C MET A 83 -3.91 -1.59 1.21
N THR A 84 -3.94 -2.18 0.01
CA THR A 84 -3.53 -3.58 -0.21
C THR A 84 -2.08 -3.80 0.19
N HIS A 85 -1.18 -2.97 -0.33
CA HIS A 85 0.25 -3.06 -0.02
C HIS A 85 0.53 -2.99 1.48
N ASN A 86 -0.16 -2.09 2.19
CA ASN A 86 0.01 -1.95 3.64
C ASN A 86 -0.51 -3.15 4.41
N SER A 87 -1.64 -3.72 3.97
CA SER A 87 -2.18 -4.95 4.58
C SER A 87 -1.20 -6.11 4.39
N VAL A 88 -0.58 -6.22 3.22
CA VAL A 88 0.48 -7.21 2.94
C VAL A 88 1.69 -7.00 3.84
N LEU A 89 2.21 -5.78 3.94
CA LEU A 89 3.36 -5.48 4.80
C LEU A 89 3.08 -5.79 6.27
N ASN A 90 1.89 -5.45 6.76
CA ASN A 90 1.48 -5.76 8.13
C ASN A 90 1.42 -7.28 8.37
N LEU A 91 0.88 -8.05 7.41
CA LEU A 91 0.83 -9.51 7.50
C LEU A 91 2.24 -10.11 7.58
N ILE A 92 3.15 -9.70 6.70
CA ILE A 92 4.55 -10.14 6.68
C ILE A 92 5.23 -9.81 8.02
N LYS A 93 5.02 -8.58 8.52
CA LYS A 93 5.58 -8.16 9.81
C LYS A 93 5.07 -9.03 10.98
N HIS A 94 3.78 -9.35 11.00
CA HIS A 94 3.20 -10.21 12.03
C HIS A 94 3.74 -11.64 11.98
N LYS A 95 3.91 -12.21 10.78
CA LYS A 95 4.52 -13.53 10.60
C LYS A 95 5.96 -13.55 11.13
N ASN A 96 6.77 -12.59 10.76
CA ASN A 96 8.15 -12.50 11.22
C ASN A 96 8.27 -12.37 12.75
N ILE A 97 7.31 -11.73 13.41
CA ILE A 97 7.24 -11.63 14.87
C ILE A 97 6.85 -12.98 15.47
N GLN A 98 5.84 -13.66 14.92
CA GLN A 98 5.41 -14.99 15.41
C GLN A 98 6.51 -16.03 15.25
N ASP A 99 7.25 -16.02 14.17
CA ASP A 99 8.35 -16.94 13.93
C ASP A 99 9.52 -16.71 14.90
N LYS A 100 9.80 -15.44 15.23
CA LYS A 100 10.78 -15.11 16.28
C LYS A 100 10.34 -15.59 17.68
N TYR A 101 9.06 -15.51 18.00
CA TYR A 101 8.54 -16.02 19.28
C TYR A 101 8.52 -17.56 19.34
N LYS A 102 8.22 -18.23 18.22
CA LYS A 102 8.27 -19.70 18.14
C LYS A 102 9.70 -20.22 18.26
N SER A 103 10.66 -19.57 17.63
CA SER A 103 12.08 -19.93 17.73
C SER A 103 12.70 -19.62 19.10
N ALA A 104 12.15 -18.65 19.84
CA ALA A 104 12.59 -18.34 21.21
C ALA A 104 12.02 -19.30 22.27
N SER A 105 10.89 -19.97 21.98
CA SER A 105 10.24 -20.94 22.90
C SER A 105 10.57 -22.40 22.61
N ALA A 106 11.21 -22.71 21.48
CA ALA A 106 11.69 -24.04 21.13
C ALA A 106 13.22 -24.03 21.12
N GLY A 107 13.81 -24.29 22.30
CA GLY A 107 15.20 -24.74 22.33
C GLY A 107 15.30 -26.07 21.59
N THR A 108 16.30 -26.15 20.71
CA THR A 108 16.86 -27.27 19.97
C THR A 108 16.29 -27.63 18.59
N MET A 109 17.28 -27.63 17.70
CA MET A 109 17.47 -28.37 16.43
C MET A 109 16.73 -27.90 15.18
N SER A 110 17.61 -27.25 14.39
CA SER A 110 17.69 -27.26 12.93
C SER A 110 16.82 -28.33 12.25
N ASP A 111 15.96 -27.88 11.37
CA ASP A 111 15.98 -28.44 10.03
C ASP A 111 15.73 -27.33 9.02
N GLN A 112 16.67 -27.22 8.09
CA GLN A 112 16.66 -26.33 6.98
C GLN A 112 15.44 -26.65 6.10
N TYR A 113 14.46 -25.76 6.13
CA TYR A 113 13.55 -25.60 5.01
C TYR A 113 13.71 -24.17 4.53
N GLU A 114 14.59 -24.02 3.55
CA GLU A 114 14.68 -22.80 2.76
C GLU A 114 13.46 -22.74 1.82
N PRO A 115 12.59 -21.76 1.95
CA PRO A 115 11.79 -21.33 0.81
C PRO A 115 12.61 -20.27 0.08
N ASP A 116 13.05 -20.58 -1.08
CA ASP A 116 13.83 -19.75 -2.02
C ASP A 116 13.19 -18.39 -2.38
N ALA A 117 12.01 -18.09 -1.85
CA ALA A 117 11.29 -16.83 -2.05
C ALA A 117 11.47 -15.79 -0.92
N SER A 118 12.05 -16.18 0.24
CA SER A 118 12.21 -15.28 1.38
C SER A 118 13.50 -14.45 1.33
N TYR A 119 14.50 -14.93 0.61
CA TYR A 119 15.78 -14.23 0.45
C TYR A 119 15.64 -12.96 -0.39
N ASP A 120 14.90 -13.04 -1.48
CA ASP A 120 14.72 -11.94 -2.42
C ASP A 120 13.95 -10.75 -1.80
N THR A 121 12.94 -11.03 -0.98
CA THR A 121 12.13 -9.98 -0.34
C THR A 121 12.86 -9.28 0.81
N ALA A 122 13.63 -10.01 1.61
CA ALA A 122 14.41 -9.44 2.71
C ALA A 122 15.61 -8.64 2.17
N GLU A 123 16.23 -9.09 1.08
CA GLU A 123 17.30 -8.40 0.41
C GLU A 123 16.80 -7.15 -0.33
N LEU A 124 15.64 -7.24 -0.96
CA LEU A 124 14.95 -6.10 -1.55
C LEU A 124 14.58 -5.04 -0.50
N LEU A 125 14.07 -5.44 0.67
CA LEU A 125 13.76 -4.52 1.76
C LEU A 125 15.02 -3.85 2.31
N LYS A 126 16.13 -4.60 2.46
CA LYS A 126 17.44 -4.03 2.84
C LYS A 126 17.97 -3.08 1.79
N SER A 127 17.80 -3.39 0.51
CA SER A 127 18.21 -2.52 -0.60
C SER A 127 17.39 -1.23 -0.63
N ILE A 128 16.09 -1.31 -0.33
CA ILE A 128 15.22 -0.13 -0.19
C ILE A 128 15.65 0.73 1.01
N ASP A 129 15.91 0.12 2.17
CA ASP A 129 16.37 0.84 3.35
C ASP A 129 17.73 1.50 3.12
N TYR A 130 18.66 0.79 2.47
CA TYR A 130 19.96 1.34 2.08
C TYR A 130 19.82 2.54 1.12
N ALA A 131 18.91 2.43 0.15
CA ALA A 131 18.64 3.54 -0.77
C ALA A 131 18.03 4.74 -0.06
N LEU A 132 17.12 4.49 0.89
CA LEU A 132 16.53 5.54 1.71
C LEU A 132 17.58 6.21 2.59
N ASP A 133 18.59 5.48 3.06
CA ASP A 133 19.69 6.03 3.86
C ASP A 133 20.64 6.92 3.05
N GLY A 134 20.77 6.69 1.74
CA GLY A 134 21.47 7.56 0.81
C GLY A 134 20.73 8.85 0.44
N MET A 135 19.44 8.96 0.76
CA MET A 135 18.65 10.15 0.45
C MET A 135 18.87 11.29 1.46
N THR A 136 18.60 12.52 1.03
CA THR A 136 18.57 13.65 1.99
C THR A 136 17.51 13.42 3.06
N VAL A 137 17.78 13.87 4.29
CA VAL A 137 16.86 13.71 5.44
C VAL A 137 15.43 14.16 5.09
N LEU A 138 15.30 15.32 4.44
CA LEU A 138 14.00 15.86 4.03
C LEU A 138 13.27 14.90 3.06
N ARG A 139 13.97 14.37 2.05
CA ARG A 139 13.38 13.45 1.05
C ARG A 139 12.94 12.15 1.70
N LYS A 140 13.77 11.57 2.56
CA LYS A 140 13.46 10.37 3.33
C LYS A 140 12.24 10.59 4.23
N THR A 141 12.17 11.72 4.94
CA THR A 141 11.02 12.07 5.80
C THR A 141 9.73 12.18 4.99
N ILE A 142 9.74 12.95 3.88
CA ILE A 142 8.58 13.12 3.00
C ILE A 142 8.12 11.76 2.44
N PHE A 143 9.07 10.94 1.99
CA PHE A 143 8.76 9.61 1.47
C PHE A 143 8.13 8.71 2.54
N ARG A 144 8.67 8.72 3.78
CA ARG A 144 8.11 7.95 4.90
C ARG A 144 6.72 8.41 5.29
N MET A 145 6.50 9.71 5.41
CA MET A 145 5.19 10.29 5.72
C MET A 145 4.13 9.89 4.68
N ASN A 146 4.49 9.91 3.40
CA ASN A 146 3.57 9.51 2.33
C ASN A 146 3.37 7.99 2.28
N ARG A 147 4.45 7.20 2.37
CA ARG A 147 4.42 5.75 2.12
C ARG A 147 3.99 4.94 3.33
N TYR A 148 4.44 5.31 4.52
CA TYR A 148 4.21 4.55 5.75
C TYR A 148 3.16 5.17 6.66
N GLU A 149 3.02 6.51 6.64
CA GLU A 149 2.04 7.24 7.46
C GLU A 149 0.80 7.64 6.66
N HIS A 150 0.77 7.34 5.35
CA HIS A 150 -0.37 7.60 4.43
C HIS A 150 -0.85 9.04 4.36
N LYS A 151 0.04 9.98 4.68
CA LYS A 151 -0.29 11.40 4.57
C LYS A 151 -0.40 11.83 3.11
N THR A 152 -1.36 12.65 2.83
CA THR A 152 -1.50 13.33 1.54
C THR A 152 -0.39 14.35 1.33
N TYR A 153 -0.15 14.75 0.10
CA TYR A 153 0.83 15.79 -0.21
C TYR A 153 0.52 17.11 0.49
N GLN A 154 -0.78 17.42 0.69
CA GLN A 154 -1.21 18.63 1.40
C GLN A 154 -0.86 18.51 2.88
N GLU A 155 -1.20 17.42 3.56
CA GLU A 155 -0.89 17.22 4.98
C GLU A 155 0.63 17.25 5.24
N ILE A 156 1.43 16.63 4.35
CA ILE A 156 2.89 16.69 4.46
C ILE A 156 3.40 18.12 4.27
N ALA A 157 2.84 18.83 3.31
CA ALA A 157 3.17 20.22 3.02
C ALA A 157 2.90 21.11 4.23
N ASP A 158 1.76 20.94 4.88
CA ASP A 158 1.33 21.71 6.06
C ASP A 158 2.23 21.41 7.26
N ILE A 159 2.56 20.12 7.50
CA ILE A 159 3.44 19.68 8.60
C ILE A 159 4.86 20.22 8.44
N LEU A 160 5.40 20.17 7.21
CA LEU A 160 6.79 20.56 6.93
C LEU A 160 6.91 22.04 6.52
N MET A 161 5.81 22.80 6.46
CA MET A 161 5.76 24.19 6.00
C MET A 161 6.39 24.41 4.62
N ILE A 162 6.12 23.51 3.68
CA ILE A 162 6.58 23.56 2.29
C ILE A 162 5.38 23.50 1.34
N SER A 163 5.60 23.73 0.04
CA SER A 163 4.49 23.62 -0.91
C SER A 163 4.17 22.15 -1.25
N PRO A 164 2.90 21.79 -1.57
CA PRO A 164 2.54 20.46 -2.05
C PRO A 164 3.32 20.07 -3.31
N LYS A 165 3.68 21.06 -4.15
CA LYS A 165 4.51 20.85 -5.33
C LYS A 165 5.94 20.43 -4.95
N THR A 166 6.48 20.96 -3.86
CA THR A 166 7.78 20.54 -3.30
C THR A 166 7.71 19.12 -2.78
N VAL A 167 6.62 18.74 -2.10
CA VAL A 167 6.38 17.35 -1.66
C VAL A 167 6.36 16.40 -2.86
N GLN A 168 5.57 16.73 -3.90
CA GLN A 168 5.51 15.95 -5.12
C GLN A 168 6.87 15.77 -5.79
N TYR A 169 7.67 16.83 -5.84
CA TYR A 169 9.03 16.78 -6.38
C TYR A 169 9.91 15.79 -5.60
N HIS A 170 9.92 15.87 -4.26
CA HIS A 170 10.72 14.96 -3.44
C HIS A 170 10.28 13.51 -3.55
N ILE A 171 8.97 13.23 -3.63
CA ILE A 171 8.44 11.88 -3.88
C ILE A 171 8.88 11.36 -5.24
N SER A 172 8.80 12.17 -6.30
CA SER A 172 9.22 11.78 -7.64
C SER A 172 10.73 11.47 -7.69
N CYS A 173 11.56 12.27 -7.00
CA CYS A 173 12.98 12.02 -6.89
C CYS A 173 13.27 10.72 -6.13
N ALA A 174 12.60 10.49 -4.99
CA ALA A 174 12.76 9.27 -4.21
C ALA A 174 12.43 8.02 -5.04
N LEU A 175 11.31 8.03 -5.77
CA LEU A 175 10.93 6.94 -6.66
C LEU A 175 11.92 6.73 -7.82
N SER A 176 12.51 7.80 -8.34
CA SER A 176 13.54 7.72 -9.37
C SER A 176 14.84 7.11 -8.85
N GLU A 177 15.23 7.41 -7.62
CA GLU A 177 16.40 6.83 -6.97
C GLU A 177 16.19 5.34 -6.68
N LEU A 178 15.01 4.96 -6.17
CA LEU A 178 14.66 3.57 -5.92
C LEU A 178 14.63 2.71 -7.20
N ARG A 179 14.18 3.29 -8.33
CA ARG A 179 14.17 2.59 -9.63
C ARG A 179 15.56 2.25 -10.17
N LYS A 180 16.59 2.93 -9.73
CA LYS A 180 17.96 2.65 -10.18
C LYS A 180 18.60 1.46 -9.48
N LEU A 181 17.94 0.95 -8.43
CA LEU A 181 18.40 -0.18 -7.63
C LEU A 181 17.66 -1.48 -7.99
N LEU A 182 16.59 -1.38 -8.79
CA LEU A 182 15.84 -2.49 -9.36
C LEU A 182 16.26 -2.73 -10.81
#